data_bb357af172d5e4dfc5a1bc87c43060f4
#
_entry.id   bb357af172d5e4dfc5a1bc87c43060f4
#
_cell.length_a   1.000
_cell.length_b   1.000
_cell.length_c   1.000
_cell.angle_alpha   90.00
_cell.angle_beta   90.00
_cell.angle_gamma   90.00
#
_symmetry.space_group_name_H-M   'P 1'
#
loop_
_entity.id
_entity.type
_entity.pdbx_description
1 polymer ?
#
loop_
_entity_poly.entity_id
_entity_poly.type
_entity_poly.pdbx_seq_one_letter_code
_entity_poly.pdbx_strand_id
1 'polypeptide(L)'
;MLRPDRFGEVLDKFIAHSGFGELLSSGDSNIFDVFKQIDEATPALFIMRDDPLNKLTEFLSRRRMMKHTLVISMGEGQTPIAEKALEKEYKRETILILHNLHISPSIFPNIARRLESGQANEKFRLIMIMKPSKQFPSAVSGRSLKITFEAPSGLKNKMMQLLRNNYNMIANED
;
A
#
# COMPACT_ATOMS: atom_id res chain seq x y z
N MET A 1 -31.69 -17.92 -26.88
CA MET A 1 -31.27 -16.50 -27.10
C MET A 1 -30.38 -16.10 -25.93
N LEU A 2 -29.10 -15.89 -26.16
CA LEU A 2 -28.15 -15.41 -25.14
C LEU A 2 -28.47 -13.95 -24.85
N ARG A 3 -28.72 -13.61 -23.58
CA ARG A 3 -28.91 -12.22 -23.12
C ARG A 3 -27.57 -11.63 -22.77
N PRO A 4 -27.00 -10.73 -23.58
CA PRO A 4 -25.69 -10.14 -23.35
C PRO A 4 -25.65 -9.21 -22.10
N ASP A 5 -26.82 -8.71 -21.69
CA ASP A 5 -27.00 -7.90 -20.49
C ASP A 5 -26.74 -8.66 -19.18
N ARG A 6 -26.91 -9.99 -19.16
CA ARG A 6 -26.67 -10.85 -18.00
C ARG A 6 -25.36 -11.63 -18.05
N PHE A 7 -24.56 -11.44 -19.09
CA PHE A 7 -23.31 -12.19 -19.25
C PHE A 7 -22.33 -11.92 -18.11
N GLY A 8 -22.27 -10.68 -17.61
CA GLY A 8 -21.44 -10.32 -16.46
C GLY A 8 -21.82 -11.08 -15.19
N GLU A 9 -23.12 -11.08 -14.84
CA GLU A 9 -23.59 -11.79 -13.63
C GLU A 9 -23.39 -13.30 -13.70
N VAL A 10 -23.57 -13.89 -14.88
CA VAL A 10 -23.38 -15.34 -15.09
C VAL A 10 -21.90 -15.69 -15.02
N LEU A 11 -21.04 -14.85 -15.57
CA LEU A 11 -19.59 -15.02 -15.52
C LEU A 11 -19.08 -14.91 -14.07
N ASP A 12 -19.53 -13.92 -13.31
CA ASP A 12 -19.17 -13.75 -11.91
C ASP A 12 -19.60 -14.94 -11.04
N LYS A 13 -20.82 -15.46 -11.27
CA LYS A 13 -21.32 -16.68 -10.60
C LYS A 13 -20.55 -17.93 -11.02
N PHE A 14 -20.19 -18.05 -12.28
CA PHE A 14 -19.40 -19.17 -12.79
C PHE A 14 -17.99 -19.17 -12.16
N ILE A 15 -17.35 -18.01 -12.11
CA ILE A 15 -16.01 -17.85 -11.54
C ILE A 15 -16.04 -18.12 -10.03
N ALA A 16 -17.06 -17.63 -9.31
CA ALA A 16 -17.25 -17.92 -7.88
C ALA A 16 -17.44 -19.43 -7.61
N HIS A 17 -18.11 -20.16 -8.52
CA HIS A 17 -18.34 -21.62 -8.40
C HIS A 17 -17.14 -22.47 -8.83
N SER A 18 -16.29 -21.95 -9.73
CA SER A 18 -15.16 -22.70 -10.27
C SER A 18 -13.87 -22.65 -9.41
N GLY A 19 -13.92 -22.06 -8.21
CA GLY A 19 -12.77 -21.91 -7.32
C GLY A 19 -11.81 -20.79 -7.72
N PHE A 20 -12.09 -20.06 -8.81
CA PHE A 20 -11.33 -18.90 -9.26
C PHE A 20 -11.78 -17.60 -8.57
N GLY A 21 -12.73 -17.68 -7.64
CA GLY A 21 -13.28 -16.50 -6.92
C GLY A 21 -12.23 -15.70 -6.16
N GLU A 22 -11.19 -16.36 -5.65
CA GLU A 22 -10.08 -15.69 -4.97
C GLU A 22 -9.22 -14.84 -5.91
N LEU A 23 -9.17 -15.16 -7.20
CA LEU A 23 -8.43 -14.40 -8.21
C LEU A 23 -9.14 -13.11 -8.63
N LEU A 24 -10.45 -13.00 -8.40
CA LEU A 24 -11.26 -11.82 -8.74
C LEU A 24 -11.45 -10.84 -7.59
N SER A 25 -11.22 -11.25 -6.35
CA SER A 25 -11.28 -10.38 -5.15
C SER A 25 -10.05 -9.49 -4.99
N SER A 26 -9.48 -9.02 -6.08
CA SER A 26 -8.16 -8.37 -6.15
C SER A 26 -8.09 -6.92 -5.67
N GLY A 27 -9.06 -6.43 -4.88
CA GLY A 27 -9.05 -5.04 -4.43
C GLY A 27 -8.66 -4.85 -2.96
N ASP A 28 -9.31 -5.54 -2.04
CA ASP A 28 -9.16 -5.29 -0.59
C ASP A 28 -8.36 -6.38 0.13
N SER A 29 -8.25 -7.58 -0.43
CA SER A 29 -7.48 -8.69 0.14
C SER A 29 -5.97 -8.42 0.14
N ASN A 30 -5.46 -7.66 -0.83
CA ASN A 30 -4.04 -7.41 -1.00
C ASN A 30 -3.38 -6.61 0.14
N ILE A 31 -4.06 -5.62 0.73
CA ILE A 31 -3.48 -4.81 1.82
C ILE A 31 -3.35 -5.66 3.09
N PHE A 32 -4.35 -6.48 3.39
CA PHE A 32 -4.32 -7.35 4.55
C PHE A 32 -3.23 -8.43 4.45
N ASP A 33 -3.07 -9.03 3.28
CA ASP A 33 -2.06 -10.04 3.05
C ASP A 33 -0.65 -9.46 3.07
N VAL A 34 -0.49 -8.20 2.64
CA VAL A 34 0.76 -7.44 2.80
C VAL A 34 1.13 -7.31 4.27
N PHE A 35 0.18 -6.92 5.14
CA PHE A 35 0.45 -6.77 6.57
C PHE A 35 0.83 -8.07 7.27
N LYS A 36 0.42 -9.22 6.75
CA LYS A 36 0.86 -10.54 7.27
C LYS A 36 2.29 -10.91 6.86
N GLN A 37 2.76 -10.37 5.73
CA GLN A 37 4.05 -10.72 5.14
C GLN A 37 5.17 -9.75 5.52
N ILE A 38 4.82 -8.54 5.98
CA ILE A 38 5.80 -7.55 6.43
C ILE A 38 6.18 -7.78 7.89
N ASP A 39 7.46 -7.73 8.15
CA ASP A 39 8.05 -7.78 9.47
C ASP A 39 9.02 -6.59 9.67
N GLU A 40 9.78 -6.59 10.75
CA GLU A 40 10.76 -5.55 11.07
C GLU A 40 11.93 -5.49 10.08
N ALA A 41 12.24 -6.60 9.42
CA ALA A 41 13.34 -6.73 8.45
C ALA A 41 12.87 -6.55 7.00
N THR A 42 11.58 -6.79 6.72
CA THR A 42 10.98 -6.77 5.39
C THR A 42 9.94 -5.64 5.27
N PRO A 43 10.35 -4.44 4.88
CA PRO A 43 9.42 -3.33 4.70
C PRO A 43 8.51 -3.52 3.50
N ALA A 44 7.32 -2.89 3.51
CA ALA A 44 6.46 -2.81 2.35
C ALA A 44 6.86 -1.63 1.45
N LEU A 45 6.95 -1.86 0.15
CA LEU A 45 7.21 -0.85 -0.86
C LEU A 45 6.05 -0.79 -1.85
N PHE A 46 5.23 0.24 -1.73
CA PHE A 46 4.15 0.53 -2.67
C PHE A 46 4.67 1.42 -3.81
N ILE A 47 4.66 0.87 -5.03
CA ILE A 47 5.05 1.59 -6.25
C ILE A 47 3.79 1.80 -7.08
N MET A 48 3.25 3.01 -7.07
CA MET A 48 1.92 3.27 -7.60
C MET A 48 1.84 4.61 -8.33
N ARG A 49 0.93 4.67 -9.29
CA ARG A 49 0.53 5.94 -9.93
C ARG A 49 -0.52 6.67 -9.11
N ASP A 50 -1.47 5.91 -8.56
CA ASP A 50 -2.53 6.42 -7.69
C ASP A 50 -2.10 6.28 -6.23
N ASP A 51 -2.44 7.28 -5.40
CA ASP A 51 -2.03 7.31 -4.00
C ASP A 51 -2.82 6.28 -3.15
N PRO A 52 -2.14 5.28 -2.56
CA PRO A 52 -2.79 4.29 -1.72
C PRO A 52 -2.99 4.76 -0.27
N LEU A 53 -2.50 5.96 0.09
CA LEU A 53 -2.44 6.43 1.48
C LEU A 53 -3.82 6.41 2.14
N ASN A 54 -4.86 6.88 1.44
CA ASN A 54 -6.21 6.91 1.98
C ASN A 54 -6.75 5.51 2.29
N LYS A 55 -6.58 4.54 1.39
CA LYS A 55 -7.00 3.15 1.60
C LYS A 55 -6.22 2.50 2.73
N LEU A 56 -4.93 2.80 2.83
CA LEU A 56 -4.06 2.29 3.88
C LEU A 56 -4.42 2.86 5.25
N THR A 57 -4.67 4.17 5.35
CA THR A 57 -5.08 4.82 6.60
C THR A 57 -6.48 4.37 7.05
N GLU A 58 -7.41 4.18 6.12
CA GLU A 58 -8.73 3.61 6.41
C GLU A 58 -8.61 2.18 6.96
N PHE A 59 -7.80 1.33 6.33
CA PHE A 59 -7.51 -0.02 6.81
C PHE A 59 -6.94 -0.01 8.23
N LEU A 60 -5.94 0.84 8.50
CA LEU A 60 -5.32 0.97 9.83
C LEU A 60 -6.29 1.51 10.88
N SER A 61 -7.18 2.43 10.48
CA SER A 61 -8.24 2.97 11.33
C SER A 61 -9.23 1.89 11.74
N ARG A 62 -9.74 1.11 10.80
CA ARG A 62 -10.65 -0.02 11.05
C ARG A 62 -10.05 -1.06 12.01
N ARG A 63 -8.72 -1.23 11.99
CA ARG A 63 -7.97 -2.13 12.87
C ARG A 63 -7.52 -1.49 14.20
N ARG A 64 -7.89 -0.22 14.46
CA ARG A 64 -7.48 0.56 15.64
C ARG A 64 -5.96 0.70 15.80
N MET A 65 -5.21 0.58 14.70
CA MET A 65 -3.73 0.67 14.66
C MET A 65 -3.22 2.09 14.48
N MET A 66 -4.09 3.08 14.21
CA MET A 66 -3.71 4.47 13.99
C MET A 66 -2.95 5.11 15.15
N LYS A 67 -3.18 4.68 16.39
CA LYS A 67 -2.46 5.19 17.57
C LYS A 67 -0.96 4.89 17.55
N HIS A 68 -0.57 3.82 16.84
CA HIS A 68 0.81 3.38 16.68
C HIS A 68 1.33 3.67 15.26
N THR A 69 0.67 4.55 14.52
CA THR A 69 1.03 4.87 13.14
C THR A 69 1.53 6.31 13.06
N LEU A 70 2.70 6.48 12.46
CA LEU A 70 3.28 7.77 12.13
C LEU A 70 3.38 7.89 10.61
N VAL A 71 2.74 8.90 10.04
CA VAL A 71 2.76 9.19 8.60
C VAL A 71 3.61 10.43 8.37
N ILE A 72 4.61 10.32 7.51
CA ILE A 72 5.45 11.45 7.08
C ILE A 72 5.38 11.52 5.56
N SER A 73 4.83 12.63 5.06
CA SER A 73 4.85 12.91 3.62
C SER A 73 6.12 13.67 3.28
N MET A 74 6.91 13.08 2.39
CA MET A 74 8.17 13.68 1.94
C MET A 74 7.87 14.91 1.08
N GLY A 75 8.62 15.98 1.35
CA GLY A 75 8.54 17.26 0.68
C GLY A 75 9.76 18.09 1.05
N GLU A 76 9.74 19.36 0.68
CA GLU A 76 10.83 20.28 1.02
C GLU A 76 11.01 20.39 2.54
N GLY A 77 12.24 20.21 3.00
CA GLY A 77 12.58 20.27 4.44
C GLY A 77 12.15 19.07 5.29
N GLN A 78 11.46 18.06 4.74
CA GLN A 78 10.96 16.92 5.51
C GLN A 78 12.00 15.79 5.71
N THR A 79 13.06 15.77 4.93
CA THR A 79 14.09 14.72 5.02
C THR A 79 14.70 14.61 6.43
N PRO A 80 15.14 15.69 7.12
CA PRO A 80 15.69 15.56 8.47
C PRO A 80 14.67 15.07 9.50
N ILE A 81 13.39 15.39 9.30
CA ILE A 81 12.31 14.94 10.19
C ILE A 81 12.10 13.45 10.00
N ALA A 82 12.05 12.99 8.75
CA ALA A 82 11.91 11.58 8.43
C ALA A 82 13.10 10.73 8.91
N GLU A 83 14.32 11.25 8.82
CA GLU A 83 15.52 10.58 9.33
C GLU A 83 15.49 10.42 10.86
N LYS A 84 15.15 11.49 11.59
CA LYS A 84 14.96 11.43 13.04
C LYS A 84 13.83 10.50 13.45
N ALA A 85 12.72 10.52 12.70
CA ALA A 85 11.61 9.62 12.96
C ALA A 85 12.00 8.16 12.70
N LEU A 86 12.68 7.87 11.61
CA LEU A 86 13.18 6.54 11.31
C LEU A 86 14.11 6.04 12.42
N GLU A 87 15.01 6.88 12.93
CA GLU A 87 15.91 6.53 14.00
C GLU A 87 15.22 6.23 15.32
N LYS A 88 14.25 7.07 15.70
CA LYS A 88 13.50 6.98 16.94
C LYS A 88 12.50 5.82 16.92
N GLU A 89 11.71 5.73 15.84
CA GLU A 89 10.61 4.79 15.76
C GLU A 89 11.06 3.37 15.43
N TYR A 90 12.24 3.19 14.86
CA TYR A 90 12.83 1.88 14.58
C TYR A 90 12.96 0.99 15.82
N LYS A 91 13.12 1.60 16.99
CA LYS A 91 13.20 0.91 18.29
C LYS A 91 11.87 0.77 19.01
N ARG A 92 10.76 1.18 18.40
CA ARG A 92 9.43 1.23 18.99
C ARG A 92 8.43 0.34 18.27
N GLU A 93 7.33 0.07 18.93
CA GLU A 93 6.16 -0.61 18.33
C GLU A 93 5.37 0.38 17.45
N THR A 94 5.94 0.77 16.32
CA THR A 94 5.37 1.83 15.46
C THR A 94 5.27 1.35 14.01
N ILE A 95 4.19 1.73 13.34
CA ILE A 95 4.04 1.63 11.89
C ILE A 95 4.46 2.98 11.31
N LEU A 96 5.64 3.04 10.69
CA LEU A 96 6.14 4.24 10.04
C LEU A 96 5.79 4.21 8.56
N ILE A 97 5.02 5.20 8.10
CA ILE A 97 4.63 5.37 6.69
C ILE A 97 5.40 6.56 6.13
N LEU A 98 6.29 6.30 5.17
CA LEU A 98 7.00 7.32 4.41
C LEU A 98 6.33 7.47 3.04
N HIS A 99 5.62 8.58 2.87
CA HIS A 99 4.84 8.88 1.68
C HIS A 99 5.62 9.80 0.74
N ASN A 100 5.43 9.64 -0.57
CA ASN A 100 6.11 10.43 -1.61
C ASN A 100 7.64 10.34 -1.59
N LEU A 101 8.21 9.20 -1.25
CA LEU A 101 9.67 8.99 -1.14
C LEU A 101 10.46 9.37 -2.40
N HIS A 102 9.84 9.35 -3.58
CA HIS A 102 10.47 9.73 -4.83
C HIS A 102 10.90 11.20 -4.87
N ILE A 103 10.37 12.06 -3.99
CA ILE A 103 10.71 13.49 -3.91
C ILE A 103 12.06 13.70 -3.19
N SER A 104 12.41 12.83 -2.25
CA SER A 104 13.60 12.98 -1.42
C SER A 104 14.50 11.74 -1.47
N PRO A 105 15.24 11.51 -2.56
CA PRO A 105 16.10 10.33 -2.72
C PRO A 105 17.23 10.25 -1.69
N SER A 106 17.61 11.37 -1.08
CA SER A 106 18.68 11.46 -0.08
C SER A 106 18.44 10.62 1.18
N ILE A 107 17.19 10.24 1.48
CA ILE A 107 16.87 9.40 2.63
C ILE A 107 17.20 7.90 2.42
N PHE A 108 17.30 7.43 1.17
CA PHE A 108 17.49 6.02 0.88
C PHE A 108 18.72 5.37 1.50
N PRO A 109 19.91 6.01 1.54
CA PRO A 109 21.07 5.45 2.21
C PRO A 109 20.84 5.19 3.71
N ASN A 110 20.08 6.07 4.37
CA ASN A 110 19.74 5.91 5.78
C ASN A 110 18.77 4.76 6.00
N ILE A 111 17.76 4.60 5.11
CA ILE A 111 16.85 3.46 5.14
C ILE A 111 17.63 2.15 4.93
N ALA A 112 18.50 2.08 3.93
CA ALA A 112 19.32 0.90 3.64
C ALA A 112 20.16 0.50 4.85
N ARG A 113 20.89 1.44 5.43
CA ARG A 113 21.72 1.22 6.61
C ARG A 113 20.91 0.70 7.81
N ARG A 114 19.70 1.22 8.03
CA ARG A 114 18.83 0.74 9.12
C ARG A 114 18.34 -0.67 8.89
N LEU A 115 17.91 -0.99 7.70
CA LEU A 115 17.49 -2.35 7.34
C LEU A 115 18.66 -3.35 7.43
N GLU A 116 19.89 -2.90 7.18
CA GLU A 116 21.09 -3.73 7.31
C GLU A 116 21.48 -3.97 8.77
N SER A 117 21.23 -3.01 9.67
CA SER A 117 21.60 -3.13 11.07
C SER A 117 20.84 -4.21 11.84
N GLY A 118 19.65 -4.60 11.39
CA GLY A 118 18.84 -5.66 12.00
C GLY A 118 18.39 -5.40 13.44
N GLN A 119 18.47 -4.14 13.92
CA GLN A 119 18.18 -3.77 15.31
C GLN A 119 16.79 -3.15 15.49
N ALA A 120 15.82 -3.58 14.67
CA ALA A 120 14.45 -3.11 14.78
C ALA A 120 13.71 -3.77 15.95
N ASN A 121 12.65 -3.08 16.41
CA ASN A 121 11.69 -3.71 17.31
C ASN A 121 10.85 -4.70 16.50
N GLU A 122 10.55 -5.88 17.05
CA GLU A 122 9.79 -6.96 16.39
C GLU A 122 8.42 -6.51 15.85
N LYS A 123 7.82 -5.49 16.46
CA LYS A 123 6.53 -4.92 16.04
C LYS A 123 6.67 -3.66 15.18
N PHE A 124 7.89 -3.22 14.89
CA PHE A 124 8.12 -2.13 13.95
C PHE A 124 7.73 -2.54 12.54
N ARG A 125 7.05 -1.66 11.82
CA ARG A 125 6.71 -1.88 10.41
C ARG A 125 7.02 -0.62 9.62
N LEU A 126 7.77 -0.76 8.54
CA LEU A 126 8.10 0.33 7.63
C LEU A 126 7.31 0.16 6.33
N ILE A 127 6.54 1.18 5.99
CA ILE A 127 5.77 1.25 4.76
C ILE A 127 6.27 2.43 3.95
N MET A 128 6.72 2.17 2.75
CA MET A 128 7.23 3.14 1.81
C MET A 128 6.27 3.28 0.63
N ILE A 129 5.88 4.50 0.30
CA ILE A 129 4.98 4.81 -0.81
C ILE A 129 5.69 5.75 -1.75
N MET A 130 5.78 5.37 -3.02
CA MET A 130 6.44 6.17 -4.04
C MET A 130 5.86 5.96 -5.43
N LYS A 131 6.08 6.93 -6.31
CA LYS A 131 5.88 6.75 -7.75
C LYS A 131 7.05 5.98 -8.35
N PRO A 132 6.85 5.30 -9.49
CA PRO A 132 7.95 4.64 -10.19
C PRO A 132 9.12 5.61 -10.42
N SER A 133 10.31 5.23 -9.97
CA SER A 133 11.53 6.03 -10.11
C SER A 133 12.71 5.13 -10.49
N LYS A 134 13.56 5.62 -11.41
CA LYS A 134 14.79 4.92 -11.80
C LYS A 134 15.90 5.03 -10.74
N GLN A 135 15.75 5.97 -9.80
CA GLN A 135 16.77 6.27 -8.78
C GLN A 135 16.61 5.43 -7.49
N PHE A 136 15.69 4.47 -7.48
CA PHE A 136 15.45 3.67 -6.27
C PHE A 136 16.56 2.65 -6.06
N PRO A 137 17.25 2.64 -4.89
CA PRO A 137 18.37 1.75 -4.63
C PRO A 137 17.95 0.27 -4.64
N SER A 138 18.74 -0.55 -5.34
CA SER A 138 18.54 -2.00 -5.37
C SER A 138 18.65 -2.65 -3.99
N ALA A 139 19.49 -2.13 -3.11
CA ALA A 139 19.65 -2.61 -1.74
C ALA A 139 18.36 -2.54 -0.92
N VAL A 140 17.62 -1.43 -1.00
CA VAL A 140 16.30 -1.28 -0.33
C VAL A 140 15.24 -2.10 -1.06
N SER A 141 15.24 -2.05 -2.40
CA SER A 141 14.30 -2.81 -3.23
C SER A 141 14.41 -4.32 -3.02
N GLY A 142 15.62 -4.85 -2.90
CA GLY A 142 15.85 -6.29 -2.71
C GLY A 142 15.32 -6.84 -1.39
N ARG A 143 15.27 -6.01 -0.34
CA ARG A 143 14.76 -6.38 0.99
C ARG A 143 13.30 -6.04 1.22
N SER A 144 12.64 -5.34 0.28
CA SER A 144 11.27 -4.88 0.44
C SER A 144 10.27 -5.79 -0.28
N LEU A 145 9.13 -6.01 0.35
CA LEU A 145 7.96 -6.59 -0.31
C LEU A 145 7.38 -5.54 -1.26
N LYS A 146 7.53 -5.77 -2.56
CA LYS A 146 7.07 -4.83 -3.60
C LYS A 146 5.62 -5.06 -3.92
N ILE A 147 4.84 -4.00 -3.84
CA ILE A 147 3.42 -3.98 -4.16
C ILE A 147 3.20 -2.98 -5.28
N THR A 148 2.80 -3.47 -6.42
CA THR A 148 2.41 -2.66 -7.56
C THR A 148 0.92 -2.87 -7.81
N PHE A 149 0.15 -1.80 -7.83
CA PHE A 149 -1.23 -1.85 -8.29
C PHE A 149 -1.26 -1.32 -9.72
N GLU A 150 -1.59 -2.16 -10.65
CA GLU A 150 -1.92 -1.71 -12.00
C GLU A 150 -3.31 -1.09 -11.98
N ALA A 151 -3.40 0.13 -12.50
CA ALA A 151 -4.72 0.72 -12.75
C ALA A 151 -5.48 -0.22 -13.71
N PRO A 152 -6.78 -0.49 -13.45
CA PRO A 152 -7.54 -1.38 -14.30
C PRO A 152 -7.43 -0.93 -15.76
N SER A 153 -6.91 -1.81 -16.60
CA SER A 153 -6.75 -1.56 -18.03
C SER A 153 -8.12 -1.51 -18.70
N GLY A 154 -8.39 -0.41 -19.40
CA GLY A 154 -9.60 -0.22 -20.20
C GLY A 154 -10.61 0.76 -19.60
N LEU A 155 -11.35 1.43 -20.50
CA LEU A 155 -12.35 2.43 -20.15
C LEU A 155 -13.47 1.86 -19.26
N LYS A 156 -13.93 0.64 -19.57
CA LYS A 156 -14.98 -0.06 -18.82
C LYS A 156 -14.59 -0.24 -17.35
N ASN A 157 -13.39 -0.72 -17.10
CA ASN A 157 -12.90 -0.97 -15.72
C ASN A 157 -12.67 0.32 -14.95
N LYS A 158 -12.19 1.39 -15.61
CA LYS A 158 -12.10 2.74 -15.00
C LYS A 158 -13.46 3.29 -14.64
N MET A 159 -14.45 3.17 -15.52
CA MET A 159 -15.82 3.61 -15.22
C MET A 159 -16.45 2.81 -14.08
N MET A 160 -16.26 1.50 -14.03
CA MET A 160 -16.77 0.66 -12.93
C MET A 160 -16.11 1.04 -11.59
N GLN A 161 -14.83 1.34 -11.57
CA GLN A 161 -14.14 1.81 -10.38
C GLN A 161 -14.64 3.18 -9.91
N LEU A 162 -14.86 4.13 -10.83
CA LEU A 162 -15.43 5.44 -10.52
C LEU A 162 -16.86 5.32 -9.97
N LEU A 163 -17.69 4.46 -10.55
CA LEU A 163 -19.04 4.21 -10.07
C LEU A 163 -19.05 3.59 -8.67
N ARG A 164 -18.18 2.62 -8.39
CA ARG A 164 -18.04 2.02 -7.06
C ARG A 164 -17.59 3.04 -6.02
N ASN A 165 -16.59 3.86 -6.35
CA ASN A 165 -16.09 4.88 -5.43
C ASN A 165 -17.16 5.93 -5.10
N ASN A 166 -17.91 6.39 -6.10
CA ASN A 166 -19.00 7.36 -5.91
C ASN A 166 -20.19 6.75 -5.15
N TYR A 167 -20.53 5.49 -5.42
CA TYR A 167 -21.58 4.78 -4.68
C TYR A 167 -21.25 4.63 -3.20
N ASN A 168 -20.02 4.30 -2.87
CA ASN A 168 -19.54 4.20 -1.48
C ASN A 168 -19.50 5.57 -0.76
N MET A 169 -19.31 6.68 -1.47
CA MET A 169 -19.41 8.01 -0.89
C MET A 169 -20.85 8.36 -0.53
N ILE A 170 -21.80 8.04 -1.42
CA ILE A 170 -23.24 8.32 -1.20
C ILE A 170 -23.83 7.41 -0.11
N ALA A 171 -23.42 6.14 -0.05
CA ALA A 171 -23.93 5.17 0.93
C ALA A 171 -23.41 5.37 2.37
N ASN A 172 -22.41 6.25 2.58
CA ASN A 172 -21.87 6.56 3.92
C ASN A 172 -22.35 7.92 4.47
N GLU A 173 -23.29 8.60 3.78
CA GLU A 173 -23.89 9.86 4.25
C GLU A 173 -25.25 9.67 4.95
N ASP A 174 -25.73 8.44 5.14
CA ASP A 174 -26.85 8.05 5.98
C ASP A 174 -26.28 7.34 7.27
#